data_db1c43e6a37e95147e52a4cc187764f9
#
_entry.id   db1c43e6a37e95147e52a4cc187764f9
#
_cell.length_a   1.000
_cell.length_b   1.000
_cell.length_c   1.000
_cell.angle_alpha   90.00
_cell.angle_beta   90.00
_cell.angle_gamma   90.00
#
_symmetry.space_group_name_H-M   'P 1'
#
loop_
_entity.id
_entity.type
_entity.pdbx_description
1 polymer ?
#
loop_
_entity_poly.entity_id
_entity_poly.type
_entity_poly.pdbx_seq_one_letter_code
_entity_poly.pdbx_strand_id
1 'polypeptide(L)'
;DEEMRAEIRVADPVFFRKACLGGSLGVADSYASGDWSTPDLVMLFRLFLRNLEVMDGLESGWATLLNKVARWGYAIGQRNTINGSRRNIALHYDLGNEFYELMLDPTMTYSCGIFETPETTLEEASLAKYDRIIDLLEVKSGHHLLEIGCGWGGFAHRLAERTDARLTATTISERQYQYALERIRKNGWE
;
A
#
# COMPACT_ATOMS: atom_id res chain seq x y z
N ASP A 1 -23.28 20.87 -9.47
CA ASP A 1 -22.91 19.47 -9.19
C ASP A 1 -22.83 18.74 -10.53
N GLU A 2 -21.65 18.36 -11.01
CA GLU A 2 -21.51 17.47 -12.15
C GLU A 2 -22.15 16.14 -11.79
N GLU A 3 -23.13 15.73 -12.59
CA GLU A 3 -23.83 14.46 -12.43
C GLU A 3 -22.86 13.32 -12.70
N MET A 4 -22.34 12.67 -11.64
CA MET A 4 -21.41 11.55 -11.79
C MET A 4 -22.16 10.33 -12.28
N ARG A 5 -21.73 9.76 -13.40
CA ARG A 5 -22.26 8.54 -13.98
C ARG A 5 -21.15 7.52 -14.19
N ALA A 6 -21.43 6.28 -13.83
CA ALA A 6 -20.55 5.15 -14.12
C ALA A 6 -21.37 4.02 -14.77
N GLU A 7 -20.73 3.28 -15.66
CA GLU A 7 -21.32 2.14 -16.36
C GLU A 7 -20.67 0.86 -15.88
N ILE A 8 -21.48 -0.15 -15.55
CA ILE A 8 -21.02 -1.52 -15.25
C ILE A 8 -21.62 -2.45 -16.31
N ARG A 9 -20.76 -3.21 -17.00
CA ARG A 9 -21.14 -4.24 -17.97
C ARG A 9 -20.98 -5.60 -17.35
N VAL A 10 -22.09 -6.27 -17.05
CA VAL A 10 -22.08 -7.61 -16.46
C VAL A 10 -21.98 -8.65 -17.57
N ALA A 11 -20.89 -9.41 -17.60
CA ALA A 11 -20.65 -10.49 -18.55
C ALA A 11 -21.19 -11.83 -18.02
N ASP A 12 -21.11 -12.08 -16.70
CA ASP A 12 -21.61 -13.28 -16.04
C ASP A 12 -22.54 -12.93 -14.87
N PRO A 13 -23.76 -13.46 -14.81
CA PRO A 13 -24.68 -13.26 -13.68
C PRO A 13 -24.14 -13.68 -12.32
N VAL A 14 -23.07 -14.49 -12.26
CA VAL A 14 -22.40 -14.87 -11.01
C VAL A 14 -21.90 -13.64 -10.23
N PHE A 15 -21.68 -12.51 -10.91
CA PHE A 15 -21.39 -11.20 -10.32
C PHE A 15 -22.36 -10.85 -9.19
N PHE A 16 -23.67 -10.96 -9.44
CA PHE A 16 -24.67 -10.59 -8.44
C PHE A 16 -24.56 -11.43 -7.17
N ARG A 17 -24.30 -12.73 -7.32
CA ARG A 17 -24.10 -13.63 -6.18
C ARG A 17 -22.82 -13.27 -5.41
N LYS A 18 -21.71 -13.03 -6.12
CA LYS A 18 -20.44 -12.64 -5.50
C LYS A 18 -20.56 -11.30 -4.78
N ALA A 19 -21.22 -10.32 -5.39
CA ALA A 19 -21.48 -9.02 -4.79
C ALA A 19 -22.36 -9.12 -3.52
N CYS A 20 -23.47 -9.85 -3.58
CA CYS A 20 -24.38 -9.99 -2.45
C CYS A 20 -23.79 -10.78 -1.28
N LEU A 21 -23.00 -11.82 -1.54
CA LEU A 21 -22.45 -12.68 -0.49
C LEU A 21 -21.05 -12.21 -0.01
N GLY A 22 -20.27 -11.62 -0.88
CA GLY A 22 -18.89 -11.21 -0.63
C GLY A 22 -18.70 -9.70 -0.41
N GLY A 23 -19.76 -8.89 -0.55
CA GLY A 23 -19.67 -7.43 -0.44
C GLY A 23 -18.61 -6.84 -1.37
N SER A 24 -17.87 -5.85 -0.90
CA SER A 24 -16.81 -5.18 -1.67
C SER A 24 -15.71 -6.13 -2.17
N LEU A 25 -15.34 -7.13 -1.37
CA LEU A 25 -14.37 -8.16 -1.78
C LEU A 25 -14.93 -9.06 -2.88
N GLY A 26 -16.22 -9.43 -2.81
CA GLY A 26 -16.88 -10.20 -3.85
C GLY A 26 -16.99 -9.46 -5.18
N VAL A 27 -17.21 -8.15 -5.12
CA VAL A 27 -17.21 -7.28 -6.32
C VAL A 27 -15.81 -7.22 -6.94
N ALA A 28 -14.74 -7.06 -6.12
CA ALA A 28 -13.38 -7.01 -6.60
C ALA A 28 -12.92 -8.36 -7.20
N ASP A 29 -13.20 -9.49 -6.53
CA ASP A 29 -12.91 -10.83 -7.05
C ASP A 29 -13.63 -11.09 -8.37
N SER A 30 -14.89 -10.66 -8.47
CA SER A 30 -15.69 -10.79 -9.68
C SER A 30 -15.14 -9.95 -10.84
N TYR A 31 -14.59 -8.76 -10.55
CA TYR A 31 -13.88 -7.94 -11.54
C TYR A 31 -12.61 -8.64 -12.05
N ALA A 32 -11.79 -9.13 -11.12
CA ALA A 32 -10.56 -9.87 -11.45
C ALA A 32 -10.85 -11.14 -12.27
N SER A 33 -11.99 -11.80 -12.03
CA SER A 33 -12.45 -12.96 -12.79
C SER A 33 -13.05 -12.61 -14.16
N GLY A 34 -13.28 -11.31 -14.45
CA GLY A 34 -13.90 -10.88 -15.70
C GLY A 34 -15.42 -11.03 -15.76
N ASP A 35 -16.09 -11.28 -14.63
CA ASP A 35 -17.54 -11.44 -14.58
C ASP A 35 -18.26 -10.10 -14.90
N TRP A 36 -17.56 -8.99 -14.71
CA TRP A 36 -18.03 -7.65 -15.10
C TRP A 36 -16.88 -6.73 -15.47
N SER A 37 -17.18 -5.64 -16.15
CA SER A 37 -16.23 -4.62 -16.58
C SER A 37 -16.83 -3.21 -16.50
N THR A 38 -15.98 -2.19 -16.59
CA THR A 38 -16.37 -0.78 -16.69
C THR A 38 -15.43 -0.05 -17.63
N PRO A 39 -15.92 0.92 -18.42
CA PRO A 39 -15.06 1.75 -19.26
C PRO A 39 -14.24 2.77 -18.45
N ASP A 40 -14.68 3.13 -17.25
CA ASP A 40 -14.01 4.08 -16.36
C ASP A 40 -14.05 3.60 -14.91
N LEU A 41 -13.00 2.88 -14.52
CA LEU A 41 -12.87 2.35 -13.17
C LEU A 41 -12.68 3.47 -12.13
N VAL A 42 -12.00 4.56 -12.49
CA VAL A 42 -11.75 5.70 -11.59
C VAL A 42 -13.08 6.40 -11.24
N MET A 43 -13.92 6.66 -12.25
CA MET A 43 -15.23 7.26 -12.03
C MET A 43 -16.13 6.36 -11.18
N LEU A 44 -16.08 5.04 -11.40
CA LEU A 44 -16.83 4.08 -10.59
C LEU A 44 -16.39 4.11 -9.13
N PHE A 45 -15.09 4.14 -8.86
CA PHE A 45 -14.57 4.28 -7.49
C PHE A 45 -14.96 5.62 -6.84
N ARG A 46 -14.90 6.71 -7.58
CA ARG A 46 -15.36 8.03 -7.09
C ARG A 46 -16.83 8.00 -6.70
N LEU A 47 -17.66 7.33 -7.50
CA LEU A 47 -19.07 7.15 -7.20
C LEU A 47 -19.28 6.33 -5.90
N PHE A 48 -18.54 5.24 -5.72
CA PHE A 48 -18.60 4.42 -4.51
C PHE A 48 -18.15 5.22 -3.27
N LEU A 49 -17.05 5.94 -3.36
CA LEU A 49 -16.51 6.75 -2.26
C LEU A 49 -17.49 7.85 -1.82
N ARG A 50 -18.24 8.45 -2.75
CA ARG A 50 -19.26 9.45 -2.41
C ARG A 50 -20.52 8.85 -1.76
N ASN A 51 -20.72 7.54 -1.90
CA ASN A 51 -21.91 6.83 -1.40
C ASN A 51 -21.53 5.77 -0.35
N LEU A 52 -20.42 5.94 0.38
CA LEU A 52 -19.96 4.97 1.40
C LEU A 52 -21.04 4.64 2.43
N GLU A 53 -21.78 5.63 2.92
CA GLU A 53 -22.87 5.39 3.89
C GLU A 53 -23.98 4.47 3.34
N VAL A 54 -24.27 4.56 2.05
CA VAL A 54 -25.23 3.67 1.37
C VAL A 54 -24.63 2.28 1.21
N MET A 55 -23.34 2.20 0.90
CA MET A 55 -22.63 0.92 0.77
C MET A 55 -22.53 0.20 2.12
N ASP A 56 -22.23 0.91 3.20
CA ASP A 56 -22.22 0.36 4.57
C ASP A 56 -23.63 -0.16 4.97
N GLY A 57 -24.68 0.52 4.54
CA GLY A 57 -26.07 0.08 4.73
C GLY A 57 -26.40 -1.24 4.01
N LEU A 58 -25.83 -1.47 2.83
CA LEU A 58 -25.96 -2.73 2.09
C LEU A 58 -25.22 -3.90 2.75
N GLU A 59 -24.17 -3.60 3.50
CA GLU A 59 -23.43 -4.58 4.30
C GLU A 59 -24.15 -4.97 5.62
N SER A 60 -25.29 -4.39 5.97
CA SER A 60 -25.98 -4.56 7.26
C SER A 60 -27.07 -5.67 7.29
N GLY A 61 -27.14 -6.55 6.29
CA GLY A 61 -28.14 -7.61 6.21
C GLY A 61 -27.75 -8.97 6.82
N TRP A 62 -28.62 -9.97 6.71
CA TRP A 62 -28.36 -11.36 7.13
C TRP A 62 -27.10 -11.97 6.53
N ALA A 63 -26.65 -11.49 5.35
CA ALA A 63 -25.40 -11.86 4.73
C ALA A 63 -24.18 -11.48 5.59
N THR A 64 -24.25 -10.41 6.40
CA THR A 64 -23.18 -10.03 7.32
C THR A 64 -22.97 -11.01 8.47
N LEU A 65 -24.01 -11.69 8.92
CA LEU A 65 -23.88 -12.70 9.98
C LEU A 65 -23.09 -13.92 9.46
N LEU A 66 -23.38 -14.37 8.25
CA LEU A 66 -22.64 -15.46 7.57
C LEU A 66 -21.21 -15.02 7.24
N ASN A 67 -21.03 -13.79 6.76
CA ASN A 67 -19.72 -13.22 6.50
C ASN A 67 -18.92 -13.01 7.79
N LYS A 68 -19.52 -12.63 8.91
CA LYS A 68 -18.85 -12.55 10.22
C LYS A 68 -18.31 -13.92 10.66
N VAL A 69 -19.09 -14.99 10.48
CA VAL A 69 -18.64 -16.35 10.82
C VAL A 69 -17.53 -16.81 9.90
N ALA A 70 -17.64 -16.57 8.60
CA ALA A 70 -16.60 -16.89 7.63
C ALA A 70 -15.32 -16.07 7.88
N ARG A 71 -15.44 -14.77 8.17
CA ARG A 71 -14.32 -13.89 8.54
C ARG A 71 -13.69 -14.28 9.88
N TRP A 72 -14.50 -14.75 10.84
CA TRP A 72 -13.97 -15.26 12.12
C TRP A 72 -13.17 -16.54 11.92
N GLY A 73 -13.64 -17.47 11.08
CA GLY A 73 -12.88 -18.65 10.67
C GLY A 73 -11.57 -18.30 9.94
N TYR A 74 -11.60 -17.32 9.04
CA TYR A 74 -10.43 -16.79 8.35
C TYR A 74 -9.45 -16.09 9.31
N ALA A 75 -9.95 -15.28 10.25
CA ALA A 75 -9.16 -14.59 11.26
C ALA A 75 -8.47 -15.55 12.25
N ILE A 76 -9.10 -16.69 12.56
CA ILE A 76 -8.48 -17.74 13.38
C ILE A 76 -7.31 -18.38 12.65
N GLY A 77 -7.41 -18.56 11.33
CA GLY A 77 -6.33 -19.09 10.47
C GLY A 77 -5.16 -18.11 10.27
N GLN A 78 -5.42 -16.80 10.43
CA GLN A 78 -4.42 -15.73 10.27
C GLN A 78 -4.01 -15.06 11.58
N ARG A 79 -4.00 -15.81 12.68
CA ARG A 79 -3.52 -15.26 13.95
C ARG A 79 -2.11 -14.70 13.80
N ASN A 80 -1.89 -13.48 14.34
CA ASN A 80 -0.59 -12.82 14.43
C ASN A 80 0.34 -13.54 15.43
N THR A 81 0.69 -14.78 15.11
CA THR A 81 1.81 -15.48 15.70
C THR A 81 3.09 -15.06 14.99
N ILE A 82 4.25 -15.21 15.60
CA ILE A 82 5.55 -14.86 14.99
C ILE A 82 5.69 -15.48 13.58
N ASN A 83 5.27 -16.76 13.44
CA ASN A 83 5.29 -17.45 12.15
C ASN A 83 4.17 -17.01 11.20
N GLY A 84 2.99 -16.68 11.73
CA GLY A 84 1.86 -16.13 10.95
C GLY A 84 2.18 -14.74 10.43
N SER A 85 2.77 -13.87 11.25
CA SER A 85 3.21 -12.54 10.83
C SER A 85 4.27 -12.60 9.74
N ARG A 86 5.29 -13.46 9.87
CA ARG A 86 6.30 -13.67 8.83
C ARG A 86 5.68 -14.11 7.50
N ARG A 87 4.73 -15.06 7.55
CA ARG A 87 4.04 -15.55 6.35
C ARG A 87 3.14 -14.48 5.73
N ASN A 88 2.41 -13.72 6.54
CA ASN A 88 1.54 -12.64 6.05
C ASN A 88 2.34 -11.51 5.43
N ILE A 89 3.50 -11.17 6.00
CA ILE A 89 4.43 -10.18 5.47
C ILE A 89 5.06 -10.67 4.17
N ALA A 90 5.53 -11.94 4.12
CA ALA A 90 6.04 -12.53 2.90
C ALA A 90 4.99 -12.44 1.77
N LEU A 91 3.75 -12.84 2.03
CA LEU A 91 2.65 -12.75 1.06
C LEU A 91 2.36 -11.30 0.61
N HIS A 92 2.50 -10.32 1.51
CA HIS A 92 2.27 -8.92 1.17
C HIS A 92 3.37 -8.36 0.24
N TYR A 93 4.63 -8.77 0.45
CA TYR A 93 5.78 -8.33 -0.37
C TYR A 93 6.16 -9.32 -1.49
N ASP A 94 5.48 -10.47 -1.60
CA ASP A 94 5.70 -11.47 -2.65
C ASP A 94 5.21 -11.02 -4.04
N LEU A 95 4.52 -9.87 -4.13
CA LEU A 95 4.18 -9.24 -5.41
C LEU A 95 5.41 -8.83 -6.23
N GLY A 96 6.61 -8.80 -5.60
CA GLY A 96 7.86 -8.47 -6.27
C GLY A 96 8.17 -6.97 -6.31
N ASN A 97 9.45 -6.63 -6.45
CA ASN A 97 9.87 -5.23 -6.55
C ASN A 97 9.29 -4.57 -7.81
N GLU A 98 9.21 -5.32 -8.90
CA GLU A 98 8.68 -4.86 -10.20
C GLU A 98 7.24 -4.35 -10.09
N PHE A 99 6.42 -4.98 -9.25
CA PHE A 99 5.06 -4.51 -8.99
C PHE A 99 5.06 -3.15 -8.28
N TYR A 100 5.92 -2.99 -7.27
CA TYR A 100 6.00 -1.74 -6.52
C TYR A 100 6.62 -0.61 -7.34
N GLU A 101 7.57 -0.90 -8.21
CA GLU A 101 8.17 0.07 -9.17
C GLU A 101 7.14 0.66 -10.13
N LEU A 102 6.04 -0.05 -10.42
CA LEU A 102 4.94 0.46 -11.25
C LEU A 102 4.10 1.55 -10.57
N MET A 103 4.04 1.57 -9.25
CA MET A 103 3.16 2.47 -8.49
C MET A 103 3.89 3.42 -7.55
N LEU A 104 5.14 3.15 -7.23
CA LEU A 104 5.95 4.02 -6.38
C LEU A 104 6.85 4.92 -7.23
N ASP A 105 7.31 5.99 -6.62
CA ASP A 105 8.33 6.87 -7.17
C ASP A 105 9.73 6.21 -7.14
N PRO A 106 10.75 6.79 -7.81
CA PRO A 106 12.11 6.21 -7.83
C PRO A 106 12.75 6.04 -6.46
N THR A 107 12.28 6.73 -5.43
CA THR A 107 12.76 6.52 -4.05
C THR A 107 12.26 5.20 -3.45
N MET A 108 11.29 4.55 -4.08
CA MET A 108 10.60 3.36 -3.59
C MET A 108 9.97 3.58 -2.21
N THR A 109 9.37 4.77 -2.02
CA THR A 109 8.75 5.16 -0.76
C THR A 109 7.30 4.66 -0.68
N TYR A 110 7.05 3.66 0.18
CA TYR A 110 5.71 3.12 0.43
C TYR A 110 5.08 3.74 1.67
N SER A 111 4.98 5.06 1.67
CA SER A 111 4.32 5.86 2.71
C SER A 111 3.95 7.23 2.17
N CYS A 112 3.21 8.06 2.94
CA CYS A 112 2.80 9.39 2.50
C CYS A 112 4.00 10.28 2.19
N GLY A 113 3.81 11.24 1.26
CA GLY A 113 4.72 12.34 0.97
C GLY A 113 4.26 13.66 1.60
N ILE A 114 5.10 14.70 1.52
CA ILE A 114 4.75 16.09 1.84
C ILE A 114 4.61 16.84 0.51
N PHE A 115 3.37 17.13 0.13
CA PHE A 115 3.06 17.88 -1.08
C PHE A 115 2.95 19.35 -0.72
N GLU A 116 3.91 20.15 -1.16
CA GLU A 116 3.92 21.59 -0.91
C GLU A 116 2.94 22.34 -1.80
N THR A 117 2.75 21.85 -3.03
CA THR A 117 1.82 22.39 -4.01
C THR A 117 1.05 21.25 -4.71
N PRO A 118 -0.06 21.54 -5.40
CA PRO A 118 -0.78 20.53 -6.19
C PRO A 118 0.04 19.91 -7.34
N GLU A 119 1.09 20.63 -7.79
CA GLU A 119 1.96 20.20 -8.88
C GLU A 119 3.16 19.37 -8.41
N THR A 120 3.38 19.29 -7.08
CA THR A 120 4.47 18.50 -6.49
C THR A 120 4.36 17.03 -6.90
N THR A 121 5.41 16.48 -7.48
CA THR A 121 5.47 15.06 -7.86
C THR A 121 5.58 14.17 -6.62
N LEU A 122 5.27 12.87 -6.78
CA LEU A 122 5.39 11.90 -5.68
C LEU A 122 6.84 11.77 -5.19
N GLU A 123 7.81 11.83 -6.10
CA GLU A 123 9.24 11.80 -5.77
C GLU A 123 9.65 13.02 -4.92
N GLU A 124 9.29 14.22 -5.37
CA GLU A 124 9.56 15.46 -4.62
C GLU A 124 8.91 15.43 -3.25
N ALA A 125 7.67 14.98 -3.16
CA ALA A 125 6.95 14.84 -1.90
C ALA A 125 7.60 13.82 -0.95
N SER A 126 8.14 12.72 -1.48
CA SER A 126 8.86 11.70 -0.73
C SER A 126 10.20 12.23 -0.20
N LEU A 127 10.94 12.96 -1.05
CA LEU A 127 12.20 13.61 -0.66
C LEU A 127 11.97 14.72 0.38
N ALA A 128 10.95 15.57 0.19
CA ALA A 128 10.58 16.62 1.15
C ALA A 128 10.26 16.04 2.54
N LYS A 129 9.57 14.89 2.59
CA LYS A 129 9.32 14.18 3.84
C LYS A 129 10.62 13.73 4.51
N TYR A 130 11.55 13.15 3.77
CA TYR A 130 12.83 12.70 4.32
C TYR A 130 13.67 13.87 4.80
N ASP A 131 13.72 14.95 4.04
CA ASP A 131 14.39 16.18 4.42
C ASP A 131 13.81 16.75 5.72
N ARG A 132 12.49 16.78 5.82
CA ARG A 132 11.80 17.22 7.03
C ARG A 132 12.14 16.37 8.26
N ILE A 133 12.28 15.05 8.09
CA ILE A 133 12.68 14.15 9.18
C ILE A 133 14.12 14.45 9.61
N ILE A 134 15.06 14.58 8.66
CA ILE A 134 16.47 14.89 8.92
C ILE A 134 16.60 16.21 9.68
N ASP A 135 15.85 17.23 9.25
CA ASP A 135 15.85 18.56 9.86
C ASP A 135 15.26 18.55 11.28
N LEU A 136 14.12 17.84 11.49
CA LEU A 136 13.49 17.70 12.80
C LEU A 136 14.35 16.94 13.82
N LEU A 137 15.14 15.99 13.35
CA LEU A 137 16.08 15.24 14.18
C LEU A 137 17.39 16.01 14.43
N GLU A 138 17.55 17.18 13.78
CA GLU A 138 18.77 17.98 13.83
C GLU A 138 20.04 17.11 13.60
N VAL A 139 19.99 16.28 12.55
CA VAL A 139 21.05 15.32 12.27
C VAL A 139 22.36 16.03 12.00
N LYS A 140 23.45 15.60 12.69
CA LYS A 140 24.80 16.14 12.59
C LYS A 140 25.79 15.03 12.28
N SER A 141 26.96 15.42 11.75
CA SER A 141 28.09 14.51 11.59
C SER A 141 28.40 13.77 12.89
N GLY A 142 28.67 12.47 12.77
CA GLY A 142 28.94 11.60 13.94
C GLY A 142 27.72 11.06 14.67
N HIS A 143 26.51 11.52 14.34
CA HIS A 143 25.30 10.89 14.88
C HIS A 143 25.15 9.46 14.35
N HIS A 144 24.47 8.63 15.14
CA HIS A 144 24.09 7.28 14.75
C HIS A 144 22.57 7.13 14.91
N LEU A 145 21.88 6.96 13.80
CA LEU A 145 20.43 6.83 13.76
C LEU A 145 20.02 5.35 13.70
N LEU A 146 18.83 5.06 14.18
CA LEU A 146 18.16 3.79 14.00
C LEU A 146 16.85 4.01 13.23
N GLU A 147 16.71 3.32 12.10
CA GLU A 147 15.49 3.27 11.31
C GLU A 147 14.82 1.90 11.45
N ILE A 148 13.60 1.88 11.95
CA ILE A 148 12.82 0.65 12.09
C ILE A 148 11.79 0.60 10.97
N GLY A 149 11.94 -0.39 10.05
CA GLY A 149 11.07 -0.52 8.89
C GLY A 149 11.52 0.37 7.72
N CYS A 150 12.77 0.23 7.28
CA CYS A 150 13.36 1.07 6.24
C CYS A 150 12.79 0.85 4.82
N GLY A 151 11.90 -0.13 4.63
CA GLY A 151 11.41 -0.45 3.30
C GLY A 151 12.55 -0.76 2.32
N TRP A 152 12.51 -0.17 1.16
CA TRP A 152 13.57 -0.27 0.12
C TRP A 152 14.73 0.71 0.31
N GLY A 153 14.85 1.32 1.50
CA GLY A 153 15.99 2.16 1.86
C GLY A 153 15.94 3.60 1.31
N GLY A 154 14.75 4.12 1.04
CA GLY A 154 14.60 5.49 0.52
C GLY A 154 15.13 6.56 1.49
N PHE A 155 14.79 6.47 2.78
CA PHE A 155 15.32 7.38 3.80
C PHE A 155 16.83 7.20 4.00
N ALA A 156 17.31 5.95 4.05
CA ALA A 156 18.74 5.66 4.17
C ALA A 156 19.56 6.31 3.04
N HIS A 157 19.05 6.21 1.80
CA HIS A 157 19.65 6.86 0.65
C HIS A 157 19.71 8.38 0.80
N ARG A 158 18.56 9.01 1.14
CA ARG A 158 18.49 10.46 1.32
C ARG A 158 19.36 10.97 2.46
N LEU A 159 19.44 10.22 3.55
CA LEU A 159 20.31 10.54 4.68
C LEU A 159 21.80 10.56 4.26
N ALA A 160 22.23 9.53 3.52
CA ALA A 160 23.61 9.43 3.03
C ALA A 160 23.97 10.53 2.02
N GLU A 161 23.02 11.01 1.20
CA GLU A 161 23.23 12.16 0.32
C GLU A 161 23.42 13.48 1.09
N ARG A 162 22.75 13.63 2.24
CA ARG A 162 22.69 14.90 2.97
C ARG A 162 23.64 15.00 4.15
N THR A 163 24.10 13.88 4.69
CA THR A 163 24.83 13.87 5.98
C THR A 163 25.90 12.79 6.00
N ASP A 164 26.86 12.95 6.92
CA ASP A 164 27.86 11.91 7.26
C ASP A 164 27.43 11.07 8.48
N ALA A 165 26.14 11.11 8.85
CA ALA A 165 25.64 10.36 9.98
C ALA A 165 25.58 8.85 9.65
N ARG A 166 25.82 8.02 10.68
CA ARG A 166 25.67 6.57 10.54
C ARG A 166 24.20 6.18 10.70
N LEU A 167 23.77 5.17 9.96
CA LEU A 167 22.43 4.62 10.04
C LEU A 167 22.50 3.11 10.28
N THR A 168 21.73 2.63 11.26
CA THR A 168 21.34 1.23 11.34
C THR A 168 19.90 1.12 10.91
N ALA A 169 19.64 0.44 9.80
CA ALA A 169 18.30 0.27 9.27
C ALA A 169 17.84 -1.17 9.41
N THR A 170 16.54 -1.38 9.67
CA THR A 170 15.96 -2.71 9.79
C THR A 170 14.75 -2.87 8.87
N THR A 171 14.58 -4.05 8.31
CA THR A 171 13.37 -4.48 7.61
C THR A 171 13.09 -5.94 7.92
N ILE A 172 11.83 -6.33 7.80
CA ILE A 172 11.38 -7.72 7.97
C ILE A 172 11.23 -8.46 6.63
N SER A 173 11.42 -7.75 5.51
CA SER A 173 11.34 -8.30 4.15
C SER A 173 12.73 -8.54 3.59
N GLU A 174 13.04 -9.80 3.25
CA GLU A 174 14.30 -10.16 2.58
C GLU A 174 14.47 -9.43 1.24
N ARG A 175 13.40 -9.27 0.46
CA ARG A 175 13.44 -8.57 -0.83
C ARG A 175 13.77 -7.09 -0.67
N GLN A 176 13.18 -6.42 0.34
CA GLN A 176 13.50 -5.03 0.66
C GLN A 176 14.94 -4.90 1.12
N TYR A 177 15.41 -5.82 1.98
CA TYR A 177 16.79 -5.83 2.45
C TYR A 177 17.78 -5.93 1.29
N GLN A 178 17.61 -6.90 0.39
CA GLN A 178 18.50 -7.08 -0.75
C GLN A 178 18.50 -5.84 -1.67
N TYR A 179 17.33 -5.28 -1.95
CA TYR A 179 17.21 -4.07 -2.75
C TYR A 179 17.93 -2.87 -2.11
N ALA A 180 17.71 -2.63 -0.82
CA ALA A 180 18.35 -1.55 -0.08
C ALA A 180 19.88 -1.73 -0.02
N LEU A 181 20.35 -2.96 0.21
CA LEU A 181 21.78 -3.28 0.24
C LEU A 181 22.44 -3.05 -1.12
N GLU A 182 21.81 -3.49 -2.21
CA GLU A 182 22.30 -3.26 -3.57
C GLU A 182 22.37 -1.75 -3.89
N ARG A 183 21.35 -0.98 -3.49
CA ARG A 183 21.31 0.46 -3.65
C ARG A 183 22.46 1.17 -2.91
N ILE A 184 22.75 0.77 -1.67
CA ILE A 184 23.88 1.30 -0.87
C ILE A 184 25.21 0.98 -1.55
N ARG A 185 25.43 -0.28 -1.94
CA ARG A 185 26.67 -0.71 -2.62
C ARG A 185 26.92 0.03 -3.93
N LYS A 186 25.87 0.18 -4.73
CA LYS A 186 25.95 0.88 -6.02
C LYS A 186 26.39 2.35 -5.87
N ASN A 187 26.11 2.96 -4.72
CA ASN A 187 26.49 4.34 -4.42
C ASN A 187 27.77 4.46 -3.56
N GLY A 188 28.38 3.34 -3.15
CA GLY A 188 29.62 3.32 -2.36
C GLY A 188 29.43 3.80 -0.91
N TRP A 189 28.28 3.59 -0.31
CA TRP A 189 27.92 4.01 1.06
C TRP A 189 27.92 2.84 2.07
N GLU A 190 28.91 1.95 1.98
CA GLU A 190 29.07 0.84 2.93
C GLU A 190 29.65 1.26 4.29
#